data_9de5bc2d772c7df5c376ef5d7c7af571
#
_entry.id   9de5bc2d772c7df5c376ef5d7c7af571
#
_cell.length_a   1.000
_cell.length_b   1.000
_cell.length_c   1.000
_cell.angle_alpha   90.00
_cell.angle_beta   90.00
_cell.angle_gamma   90.00
#
_symmetry.space_group_name_H-M   'P 1'
#
loop_
_entity.id
_entity.type
_entity.pdbx_description
1 polymer ?
#
loop_
_entity_poly.entity_id
_entity_poly.type
_entity_poly.pdbx_seq_one_letter_code
_entity_poly.pdbx_strand_id
1 'polypeptide(L)'
;SSTVSWARMCIRDSFISCESKQDSFLEKIVRKYTGNDFMNIEKTNDIYKKAFGIEIRKNLNAETWDDLLDIVNLRNMIVHNNGQVDKRFESTSTFRRWKDRVDIPLIKIEDEDIAKLLSSVIDAVTIISNLYLKEYYQRRNRVIANYYFNKENAYDFFADTE
;
A
#
# COMPACT_ATOMS: atom_id res chain seq x y z
N SER A 1 8.95 9.94 15.60
CA SER A 1 7.94 8.90 15.84
C SER A 1 6.63 9.08 15.04
N SER A 2 6.53 10.09 14.17
CA SER A 2 5.25 10.42 13.49
C SER A 2 5.08 9.82 12.08
N THR A 3 6.14 9.46 11.39
CA THR A 3 6.09 8.95 10.00
C THR A 3 5.71 7.47 9.87
N VAL A 4 5.90 6.67 10.93
CA VAL A 4 5.43 5.28 11.00
C VAL A 4 3.89 5.20 11.06
N SER A 5 3.25 6.30 11.42
CA SER A 5 1.80 6.43 11.52
C SER A 5 1.09 6.43 10.17
N TRP A 6 1.71 6.95 9.08
CA TRP A 6 1.02 7.21 7.81
C TRP A 6 0.64 5.95 7.05
N ALA A 7 1.58 5.04 6.81
CA ALA A 7 1.26 3.77 6.13
C ALA A 7 0.35 2.89 6.99
N ARG A 8 0.52 2.91 8.31
CA ARG A 8 -0.39 2.26 9.26
C ARG A 8 -1.77 2.92 9.28
N MET A 9 -1.87 4.24 9.10
CA MET A 9 -3.11 5.00 9.07
C MET A 9 -3.92 4.71 7.81
N CYS A 10 -3.31 4.71 6.62
CA CYS A 10 -4.01 4.42 5.36
C CYS A 10 -4.58 2.99 5.33
N ILE A 11 -3.87 2.00 5.86
CA ILE A 11 -4.35 0.62 5.93
C ILE A 11 -5.37 0.47 7.06
N ARG A 12 -5.13 1.08 8.21
CA ARG A 12 -6.02 1.09 9.35
C ARG A 12 -7.36 1.75 9.02
N ASP A 13 -7.36 2.92 8.36
CA ASP A 13 -8.58 3.66 8.04
C ASP A 13 -9.35 3.03 6.88
N SER A 14 -8.69 2.28 5.99
CA SER A 14 -9.34 1.47 4.97
C SER A 14 -10.09 0.26 5.54
N PHE A 15 -9.73 -0.20 6.76
CA PHE A 15 -10.36 -1.32 7.45
C PHE A 15 -11.23 -0.90 8.65
N ILE A 16 -11.14 0.34 9.14
CA ILE A 16 -11.79 0.80 10.38
C ILE A 16 -12.87 1.85 10.06
N SER A 17 -13.90 1.49 9.30
CA SER A 17 -15.15 2.24 9.36
C SER A 17 -16.28 1.49 10.10
N CYS A 18 -15.93 0.52 10.93
CA CYS A 18 -16.90 -0.25 11.70
C CYS A 18 -16.44 -0.38 13.15
N GLU A 19 -17.02 0.41 14.05
CA GLU A 19 -16.78 0.39 15.50
C GLU A 19 -17.32 -0.90 16.14
N SER A 20 -16.56 -2.00 16.04
CA SER A 20 -16.89 -3.21 16.78
C SER A 20 -15.65 -3.90 17.36
N LYS A 21 -15.84 -4.72 18.41
CA LYS A 21 -14.78 -5.56 18.99
C LYS A 21 -14.13 -6.52 17.98
N GLN A 22 -14.76 -6.73 16.82
CA GLN A 22 -14.20 -7.50 15.69
C GLN A 22 -13.00 -6.81 15.05
N ASP A 23 -12.94 -5.47 15.04
CA ASP A 23 -11.85 -4.72 14.40
C ASP A 23 -10.51 -4.94 15.10
N SER A 24 -10.51 -5.05 16.43
CA SER A 24 -9.29 -5.34 17.19
C SER A 24 -8.75 -6.75 16.91
N PHE A 25 -9.63 -7.71 16.57
CA PHE A 25 -9.24 -9.06 16.22
C PHE A 25 -8.62 -9.10 14.81
N LEU A 26 -9.26 -8.44 13.83
CA LEU A 26 -8.73 -8.32 12.48
C LEU A 26 -7.40 -7.58 12.45
N GLU A 27 -7.26 -6.49 13.22
CA GLU A 27 -5.99 -5.78 13.36
C GLU A 27 -4.88 -6.70 13.91
N LYS A 28 -5.18 -7.51 14.93
CA LYS A 28 -4.22 -8.48 15.49
C LYS A 28 -3.82 -9.54 14.47
N ILE A 29 -4.78 -10.04 13.68
CA ILE A 29 -4.50 -11.00 12.61
C ILE A 29 -3.61 -10.35 11.56
N VAL A 30 -3.98 -9.19 11.05
CA VAL A 30 -3.19 -8.48 10.04
C VAL A 30 -1.77 -8.23 10.56
N ARG A 31 -1.60 -7.72 11.78
CA ARG A 31 -0.27 -7.52 12.40
C ARG A 31 0.52 -8.81 12.55
N LYS A 32 -0.12 -9.91 12.92
CA LYS A 32 0.53 -11.21 13.09
C LYS A 32 1.09 -11.75 11.78
N TYR A 33 0.35 -11.58 10.68
CA TYR A 33 0.73 -12.15 9.38
C TYR A 33 1.56 -11.22 8.51
N THR A 34 1.44 -9.91 8.69
CA THR A 34 2.16 -8.92 7.87
C THR A 34 3.38 -8.32 8.60
N GLY A 35 3.36 -8.30 9.94
CA GLY A 35 4.46 -7.73 10.72
C GLY A 35 4.87 -6.33 10.24
N ASN A 36 6.12 -6.21 9.82
CA ASN A 36 6.67 -4.97 9.22
C ASN A 36 6.69 -4.98 7.68
N ASP A 37 5.99 -5.91 7.04
CA ASP A 37 6.04 -6.07 5.58
C ASP A 37 5.52 -4.86 4.82
N PHE A 38 4.60 -4.08 5.43
CA PHE A 38 4.16 -2.80 4.89
C PHE A 38 5.24 -1.70 4.88
N MET A 39 6.37 -1.93 5.53
CA MET A 39 7.54 -1.04 5.42
C MET A 39 8.37 -1.30 4.16
N ASN A 40 8.06 -2.38 3.44
CA ASN A 40 8.67 -2.75 2.18
C ASN A 40 7.62 -2.67 1.08
N ILE A 41 7.85 -1.81 0.07
CA ILE A 41 6.87 -1.54 -0.99
C ILE A 41 6.60 -2.78 -1.87
N GLU A 42 7.60 -3.64 -2.09
CA GLU A 42 7.43 -4.87 -2.87
C GLU A 42 6.53 -5.86 -2.12
N LYS A 43 6.76 -6.04 -0.82
CA LYS A 43 5.89 -6.87 0.03
C LYS A 43 4.47 -6.27 0.16
N THR A 44 4.36 -4.95 0.24
CA THR A 44 3.07 -4.26 0.20
C THR A 44 2.32 -4.58 -1.09
N ASN A 45 2.98 -4.53 -2.24
CA ASN A 45 2.39 -4.92 -3.52
C ASN A 45 1.87 -6.36 -3.49
N ASP A 46 2.65 -7.31 -2.94
CA ASP A 46 2.25 -8.72 -2.83
C ASP A 46 1.05 -8.92 -1.90
N ILE A 47 1.00 -8.18 -0.78
CA ILE A 47 -0.14 -8.21 0.14
C ILE A 47 -1.41 -7.70 -0.55
N TYR A 48 -1.34 -6.55 -1.23
CA TYR A 48 -2.48 -5.99 -1.96
C TYR A 48 -2.95 -6.91 -3.09
N LYS A 49 -2.01 -7.53 -3.82
CA LYS A 49 -2.34 -8.51 -4.85
C LYS A 49 -3.08 -9.72 -4.28
N LYS A 50 -2.61 -10.28 -3.15
CA LYS A 50 -3.23 -11.45 -2.51
C LYS A 50 -4.57 -11.13 -1.87
N ALA A 51 -4.68 -9.99 -1.16
CA ALA A 51 -5.88 -9.63 -0.41
C ALA A 51 -6.99 -9.07 -1.30
N PHE A 52 -6.64 -8.24 -2.27
CA PHE A 52 -7.60 -7.46 -3.05
C PHE A 52 -7.55 -7.73 -4.55
N GLY A 53 -6.58 -8.50 -5.04
CA GLY A 53 -6.33 -8.68 -6.47
C GLY A 53 -5.71 -7.43 -7.13
N ILE A 54 -5.25 -6.46 -6.35
CA ILE A 54 -4.68 -5.19 -6.82
C ILE A 54 -3.17 -5.34 -6.91
N GLU A 55 -2.64 -5.28 -8.12
CA GLU A 55 -1.20 -5.29 -8.38
C GLU A 55 -0.72 -3.84 -8.52
N ILE A 56 -0.25 -3.24 -7.40
CA ILE A 56 0.12 -1.83 -7.30
C ILE A 56 1.15 -1.47 -8.39
N ARG A 57 2.21 -2.27 -8.51
CA ARG A 57 3.30 -2.03 -9.46
C ARG A 57 2.84 -1.92 -10.90
N LYS A 58 1.84 -2.69 -11.31
CA LYS A 58 1.30 -2.64 -12.69
C LYS A 58 0.45 -1.40 -12.98
N ASN A 59 -0.10 -0.80 -11.93
CA ASN A 59 -0.99 0.34 -12.05
C ASN A 59 -0.26 1.68 -11.85
N LEU A 60 0.98 1.65 -11.39
CA LEU A 60 1.85 2.82 -11.32
C LEU A 60 2.76 2.87 -12.55
N ASN A 61 3.11 4.06 -13.01
CA ASN A 61 4.18 4.21 -13.99
C ASN A 61 5.54 3.84 -13.37
N ALA A 62 6.52 3.53 -14.21
CA ALA A 62 7.83 3.09 -13.76
C ALA A 62 8.54 4.14 -12.90
N GLU A 63 8.41 5.41 -13.25
CA GLU A 63 9.04 6.52 -12.53
C GLU A 63 8.46 6.65 -11.11
N THR A 64 7.13 6.68 -10.97
CA THR A 64 6.47 6.73 -9.65
C THR A 64 6.86 5.52 -8.80
N TRP A 65 6.91 4.32 -9.37
CA TRP A 65 7.34 3.13 -8.63
C TRP A 65 8.79 3.25 -8.13
N ASP A 66 9.70 3.70 -8.99
CA ASP A 66 11.10 3.89 -8.64
C ASP A 66 11.28 5.00 -7.58
N ASP A 67 10.52 6.08 -7.66
CA ASP A 67 10.53 7.14 -6.65
C ASP A 67 10.04 6.63 -5.27
N LEU A 68 9.04 5.75 -5.24
CA LEU A 68 8.63 5.09 -3.99
C LEU A 68 9.73 4.20 -3.41
N LEU A 69 10.47 3.47 -4.25
CA LEU A 69 11.65 2.71 -3.82
C LEU A 69 12.74 3.62 -3.29
N ASP A 70 12.98 4.76 -3.95
CA ASP A 70 13.95 5.74 -3.49
C ASP A 70 13.61 6.30 -2.12
N ILE A 71 12.35 6.65 -1.88
CA ILE A 71 11.89 7.12 -0.56
C ILE A 71 12.20 6.10 0.54
N VAL A 72 11.89 4.83 0.30
CA VAL A 72 12.15 3.76 1.29
C VAL A 72 13.65 3.61 1.54
N ASN A 73 14.47 3.58 0.49
CA ASN A 73 15.90 3.37 0.60
C ASN A 73 16.61 4.59 1.21
N LEU A 74 16.29 5.82 0.78
CA LEU A 74 16.82 7.06 1.35
C LEU A 74 16.42 7.19 2.83
N ARG A 75 15.14 6.96 3.17
CA ARG A 75 14.68 6.96 4.56
C ARG A 75 15.45 5.96 5.41
N ASN A 76 15.67 4.74 4.91
CA ASN A 76 16.40 3.72 5.64
C ASN A 76 17.87 4.11 5.86
N MET A 77 18.52 4.68 4.85
CA MET A 77 19.88 5.22 4.96
C MET A 77 19.95 6.35 6.00
N ILE A 78 19.02 7.31 5.95
CA ILE A 78 19.00 8.44 6.88
C ILE A 78 18.80 7.96 8.33
N VAL A 79 17.82 7.06 8.55
CA VAL A 79 17.44 6.63 9.91
C VAL A 79 18.45 5.67 10.53
N HIS A 80 19.03 4.77 9.74
CA HIS A 80 19.89 3.70 10.25
C HIS A 80 21.38 4.03 10.18
N ASN A 81 21.78 4.88 9.22
CA ASN A 81 23.18 5.19 8.97
C ASN A 81 23.48 6.71 9.11
N ASN A 82 22.60 7.49 9.74
CA ASN A 82 22.75 8.94 9.90
C ASN A 82 22.99 9.68 8.58
N GLY A 83 22.37 9.21 7.50
CA GLY A 83 22.53 9.80 6.16
C GLY A 83 23.79 9.36 5.42
N GLN A 84 24.61 8.49 6.00
CA GLN A 84 25.85 8.02 5.36
C GLN A 84 25.57 6.85 4.41
N VAL A 85 26.21 6.92 3.26
CA VAL A 85 26.21 5.85 2.24
C VAL A 85 27.02 4.66 2.77
N ASP A 86 26.40 3.52 2.80
CA ASP A 86 27.02 2.24 3.16
C ASP A 86 26.91 1.23 2.00
N LYS A 87 27.61 0.11 2.13
CA LYS A 87 27.62 -0.97 1.12
C LYS A 87 26.22 -1.51 0.81
N ARG A 88 25.30 -1.48 1.78
CA ARG A 88 23.93 -1.93 1.58
C ARG A 88 23.18 -0.96 0.68
N PHE A 89 23.33 0.36 0.94
CA PHE A 89 22.72 1.37 0.09
C PHE A 89 23.32 1.38 -1.30
N GLU A 90 24.66 1.21 -1.44
CA GLU A 90 25.36 1.12 -2.73
C GLU A 90 24.84 -0.01 -3.62
N SER A 91 24.32 -1.09 -3.04
CA SER A 91 23.74 -2.22 -3.78
C SER A 91 22.34 -1.96 -4.35
N THR A 92 21.70 -0.85 -3.97
CA THR A 92 20.32 -0.54 -4.39
C THR A 92 20.23 0.10 -5.76
N SER A 93 19.05 0.02 -6.39
CA SER A 93 18.74 0.79 -7.60
C SER A 93 18.75 2.30 -7.35
N THR A 94 18.33 2.70 -6.15
CA THR A 94 18.35 4.09 -5.67
C THR A 94 19.76 4.69 -5.74
N PHE A 95 20.76 4.00 -5.24
CA PHE A 95 22.15 4.50 -5.33
C PHE A 95 22.57 4.79 -6.78
N ARG A 96 22.20 3.92 -7.73
CA ARG A 96 22.53 4.13 -9.16
C ARG A 96 21.83 5.34 -9.74
N ARG A 97 20.57 5.62 -9.33
CA ARG A 97 19.81 6.80 -9.79
C ARG A 97 20.33 8.10 -9.16
N TRP A 98 20.84 8.03 -7.94
CA TRP A 98 21.31 9.17 -7.16
C TRP A 98 22.84 9.34 -7.16
N LYS A 99 23.56 8.59 -7.99
CA LYS A 99 25.02 8.56 -8.01
C LYS A 99 25.65 9.94 -8.15
N ASP A 100 25.07 10.79 -8.98
CA ASP A 100 25.57 12.15 -9.23
C ASP A 100 25.31 13.12 -8.06
N ARG A 101 24.49 12.71 -7.10
CA ARG A 101 24.16 13.44 -5.86
C ARG A 101 24.98 12.94 -4.66
N VAL A 102 25.82 11.93 -4.85
CA VAL A 102 26.64 11.35 -3.78
C VAL A 102 27.93 12.17 -3.62
N ASP A 103 28.03 12.81 -2.45
CA ASP A 103 29.27 13.43 -1.97
C ASP A 103 29.73 12.63 -0.74
N ILE A 104 30.53 11.61 -0.99
CA ILE A 104 30.88 10.59 0.02
C ILE A 104 31.42 11.25 1.30
N PRO A 105 30.86 10.94 2.47
CA PRO A 105 29.95 9.82 2.78
C PRO A 105 28.45 10.15 2.69
N LEU A 106 28.06 11.33 2.25
CA LEU A 106 26.69 11.83 2.31
C LEU A 106 26.01 11.85 0.93
N ILE A 107 24.68 11.86 0.93
CA ILE A 107 23.89 12.18 -0.26
C ILE A 107 23.32 13.58 -0.10
N LYS A 108 23.46 14.38 -1.15
CA LYS A 108 22.86 15.71 -1.24
C LYS A 108 21.42 15.56 -1.73
N ILE A 109 20.45 15.93 -0.88
CA ILE A 109 19.02 15.96 -1.20
C ILE A 109 18.61 17.43 -1.22
N GLU A 110 18.05 17.87 -2.34
CA GLU A 110 17.58 19.25 -2.53
C GLU A 110 16.06 19.32 -2.35
N ASP A 111 15.52 20.52 -2.11
CA ASP A 111 14.08 20.72 -1.91
C ASP A 111 13.25 20.25 -3.12
N GLU A 112 13.80 20.38 -4.31
CA GLU A 112 13.18 19.93 -5.55
C GLU A 112 13.05 18.39 -5.60
N ASP A 113 14.07 17.68 -5.09
CA ASP A 113 14.02 16.22 -4.99
C ASP A 113 12.91 15.79 -4.02
N ILE A 114 12.80 16.48 -2.88
CA ILE A 114 11.75 16.23 -1.89
C ILE A 114 10.37 16.49 -2.49
N ALA A 115 10.20 17.62 -3.20
CA ALA A 115 8.93 17.96 -3.85
C ALA A 115 8.52 16.93 -4.89
N LYS A 116 9.48 16.45 -5.72
CA LYS A 116 9.26 15.39 -6.70
C LYS A 116 8.81 14.09 -6.02
N LEU A 117 9.57 13.63 -5.02
CA LEU A 117 9.25 12.41 -4.29
C LEU A 117 7.88 12.46 -3.60
N LEU A 118 7.50 13.62 -3.02
CA LEU A 118 6.18 13.83 -2.43
C LEU A 118 5.07 13.78 -3.47
N SER A 119 5.27 14.39 -4.65
CA SER A 119 4.31 14.29 -5.76
C SER A 119 4.07 12.84 -6.16
N SER A 120 5.12 12.04 -6.30
CA SER A 120 5.02 10.62 -6.62
C SER A 120 4.26 9.82 -5.54
N VAL A 121 4.39 10.19 -4.26
CA VAL A 121 3.57 9.58 -3.17
C VAL A 121 2.10 9.93 -3.33
N ILE A 122 1.77 11.19 -3.61
CA ILE A 122 0.38 11.65 -3.77
C ILE A 122 -0.26 10.91 -4.95
N ASP A 123 0.44 10.82 -6.08
CA ASP A 123 -0.03 10.11 -7.27
C ASP A 123 -0.27 8.63 -6.97
N ALA A 124 0.67 7.97 -6.31
CA ALA A 124 0.55 6.57 -5.93
C ALA A 124 -0.64 6.33 -4.99
N VAL A 125 -0.80 7.15 -3.94
CA VAL A 125 -1.92 7.05 -3.00
C VAL A 125 -3.25 7.26 -3.71
N THR A 126 -3.33 8.22 -4.62
CA THR A 126 -4.54 8.51 -5.39
C THR A 126 -4.92 7.32 -6.28
N ILE A 127 -3.96 6.76 -7.01
CA ILE A 127 -4.19 5.59 -7.89
C ILE A 127 -4.61 4.37 -7.06
N ILE A 128 -3.89 4.06 -5.98
CA ILE A 128 -4.19 2.90 -5.12
C ILE A 128 -5.57 3.03 -4.48
N SER A 129 -5.92 4.23 -3.99
CA SER A 129 -7.23 4.50 -3.38
C SER A 129 -8.36 4.30 -4.39
N ASN A 130 -8.21 4.79 -5.62
CA ASN A 130 -9.20 4.60 -6.68
C ASN A 130 -9.37 3.13 -7.06
N LEU A 131 -8.28 2.37 -7.17
CA LEU A 131 -8.31 0.94 -7.45
C LEU A 131 -9.01 0.17 -6.33
N TYR A 132 -8.68 0.50 -5.06
CA TYR A 132 -9.32 -0.13 -3.91
C TYR A 132 -10.82 0.14 -3.87
N LEU A 133 -11.26 1.38 -4.06
CA LEU A 133 -12.68 1.74 -4.08
C LEU A 133 -13.42 1.03 -5.20
N LYS A 134 -12.85 0.95 -6.40
CA LYS A 134 -13.41 0.21 -7.52
C LYS A 134 -13.63 -1.27 -7.18
N GLU A 135 -12.61 -1.94 -6.63
CA GLU A 135 -12.72 -3.35 -6.20
C GLU A 135 -13.73 -3.53 -5.08
N TYR A 136 -13.74 -2.64 -4.10
CA TYR A 136 -14.70 -2.68 -3.00
C TYR A 136 -16.15 -2.61 -3.51
N TYR A 137 -16.46 -1.63 -4.38
CA TYR A 137 -17.81 -1.49 -4.93
C TYR A 137 -18.22 -2.67 -5.81
N GLN A 138 -17.30 -3.22 -6.59
CA GLN A 138 -17.58 -4.40 -7.42
C GLN A 138 -17.88 -5.64 -6.55
N ARG A 139 -17.13 -5.86 -5.48
CA ARG A 139 -17.38 -6.97 -4.54
C ARG A 139 -18.69 -6.79 -3.80
N ARG A 140 -18.96 -5.59 -3.30
CA ARG A 140 -20.21 -5.26 -2.63
C ARG A 140 -21.41 -5.51 -3.53
N ASN A 141 -21.36 -5.03 -4.76
CA ASN A 141 -22.47 -5.20 -5.71
C ASN A 141 -22.70 -6.67 -6.07
N ARG A 142 -21.65 -7.48 -6.19
CA ARG A 142 -21.77 -8.93 -6.37
C ARG A 142 -22.48 -9.62 -5.18
N VAL A 143 -22.11 -9.26 -3.96
CA VAL A 143 -22.74 -9.83 -2.75
C VAL A 143 -24.21 -9.46 -2.70
N ILE A 144 -24.55 -8.21 -2.97
CA ILE A 144 -25.93 -7.73 -3.02
C ILE A 144 -26.72 -8.45 -4.12
N ALA A 145 -26.19 -8.53 -5.34
CA ALA A 145 -26.85 -9.22 -6.44
C ALA A 145 -27.10 -10.70 -6.11
N ASN A 146 -26.12 -11.41 -5.58
CA ASN A 146 -26.26 -12.81 -5.17
C ASN A 146 -27.31 -12.98 -4.06
N TYR A 147 -27.38 -12.06 -3.11
CA TYR A 147 -28.37 -12.09 -2.05
C TYR A 147 -29.79 -11.98 -2.62
N TYR A 148 -30.05 -11.02 -3.50
CA TYR A 148 -31.37 -10.83 -4.11
C TYR A 148 -31.73 -11.99 -5.04
N PHE A 149 -30.80 -12.45 -5.88
CA PHE A 149 -31.01 -13.60 -6.76
C PHE A 149 -31.38 -14.87 -5.99
N ASN A 150 -30.67 -15.17 -4.90
CA ASN A 150 -31.00 -16.34 -4.07
C ASN A 150 -32.31 -16.17 -3.33
N LYS A 151 -32.68 -14.93 -2.97
CA LYS A 151 -33.97 -14.65 -2.34
C LYS A 151 -35.16 -14.89 -3.29
N GLU A 152 -35.05 -14.42 -4.54
CA GLU A 152 -36.08 -14.66 -5.55
C GLU A 152 -36.27 -16.16 -5.83
N ASN A 153 -35.18 -16.89 -6.03
CA ASN A 153 -35.23 -18.33 -6.24
C ASN A 153 -35.76 -19.11 -5.02
N ALA A 154 -35.59 -18.60 -3.80
CA ALA A 154 -36.17 -19.23 -2.60
C ALA A 154 -37.69 -19.07 -2.53
N TYR A 155 -38.26 -17.98 -3.06
CA TYR A 155 -39.71 -17.81 -3.11
C TYR A 155 -40.36 -18.72 -4.16
N ASP A 156 -39.73 -18.92 -5.32
CA ASP A 156 -40.22 -19.83 -6.36
C ASP A 156 -40.24 -21.30 -5.86
N PHE A 157 -39.28 -21.68 -5.03
CA PHE A 157 -39.24 -23.03 -4.45
C PHE A 157 -40.39 -23.32 -3.47
N PHE A 158 -40.95 -22.32 -2.82
CA PHE A 158 -42.09 -22.47 -1.92
C PHE A 158 -43.45 -22.30 -2.62
N ALA A 159 -43.50 -21.72 -3.81
CA ALA A 159 -44.72 -21.52 -4.58
C ALA A 159 -45.21 -22.83 -5.26
N ASP A 160 -44.31 -23.78 -5.56
CA ASP A 160 -44.62 -25.05 -6.22
C ASP A 160 -45.04 -26.15 -5.24
N THR A 161 -45.28 -25.85 -3.94
CA THR A 161 -45.64 -26.83 -2.89
C THR A 161 -47.07 -26.69 -2.40
N GLU A 162 -47.95 -25.92 -3.05
CA GLU A 162 -49.40 -25.89 -2.85
C GLU A 162 -50.13 -26.68 -3.98
#